data_007194f74bba06ef4823e73e9f7cd1eb
#
_entry.id   007194f74bba06ef4823e73e9f7cd1eb
#
_cell.length_a   1.000
_cell.length_b   1.000
_cell.length_c   1.000
_cell.angle_alpha   90.00
_cell.angle_beta   90.00
_cell.angle_gamma   90.00
#
_symmetry.space_group_name_H-M   'P 1'
#
loop_
_entity.id
_entity.type
_entity.pdbx_description
1 polymer ?
#
loop_
_entity_poly.entity_id
_entity_poly.type
_entity_poly.pdbx_seq_one_letter_code
_entity_poly.pdbx_strand_id
1 'polypeptide(L)'
;MKTLERKTNRIKWVAIAALLILNTMSLSAQKNTTGIDSVDWAIKKLTKLKVYNLYNNNGWDSTPIGWNYQQIIAKRASDKKLLSLIAAKEPPAVRLAAMYGLILRRNKRCQDIILKNLNDISSCKLASCDVSFDEYVENIFVEWLQNSREDGLITQADSVRNDSIIFFTKGSSRLEYVHELVDRLPCNEKYYRRMKEMYYKERVGYVLMPLVKFKKKAEKELIIRSLKQFSKGMDKEGGYSQRETIGNTNDALEAVAVWPSKEFRLALTQLRNYELTRRYIDYQRLKLFYLACLEYNDSWAYHFIDETLGKSTKKWGKNNYHWQYFYEAMRESPHPRFAPLIDKYHWTGSYLNPETHDFEEIK
;
A
#
# COMPACT_ATOMS: atom_id res chain seq x y z
N MET A 1 -3.13 -6.07 -13.53
CA MET A 1 -2.01 -5.41 -12.82
C MET A 1 -1.43 -6.24 -11.68
N LYS A 2 -2.20 -6.68 -10.67
CA LYS A 2 -1.67 -7.44 -9.50
C LYS A 2 -0.89 -8.74 -9.82
N THR A 3 -1.12 -9.39 -10.96
CA THR A 3 -0.42 -10.64 -11.35
C THR A 3 0.95 -10.41 -11.98
N LEU A 4 1.18 -9.29 -12.64
CA LEU A 4 2.48 -8.96 -13.25
C LEU A 4 3.48 -8.46 -12.18
N GLU A 5 3.03 -7.61 -11.26
CA GLU A 5 3.86 -7.19 -10.11
C GLU A 5 4.31 -8.39 -9.26
N ARG A 6 3.42 -9.38 -9.06
CA ARG A 6 3.77 -10.63 -8.38
C ARG A 6 4.84 -11.45 -9.10
N LYS A 7 4.83 -11.47 -10.44
CA LYS A 7 5.89 -12.14 -11.23
C LYS A 7 7.22 -11.39 -11.15
N THR A 8 7.20 -10.07 -11.22
CA THR A 8 8.41 -9.24 -11.14
C THR A 8 9.05 -9.30 -9.75
N ASN A 9 8.26 -9.34 -8.70
CA ASN A 9 8.77 -9.55 -7.35
C ASN A 9 9.33 -10.95 -7.16
N ARG A 10 8.71 -12.02 -7.69
CA ARG A 10 9.27 -13.37 -7.64
C ARG A 10 10.66 -13.48 -8.31
N ILE A 11 10.84 -12.85 -9.45
CA ILE A 11 12.14 -12.81 -10.15
C ILE A 11 13.18 -12.06 -9.32
N LYS A 12 12.82 -10.95 -8.69
CA LYS A 12 13.71 -10.21 -7.78
C LYS A 12 14.16 -11.08 -6.59
N TRP A 13 13.26 -11.84 -5.98
CA TRP A 13 13.57 -12.64 -4.80
C TRP A 13 14.35 -13.92 -5.13
N VAL A 14 14.10 -14.54 -6.25
CA VAL A 14 14.93 -15.67 -6.75
C VAL A 14 16.36 -15.19 -7.07
N ALA A 15 16.51 -13.98 -7.63
CA ALA A 15 17.81 -13.36 -7.84
C ALA A 15 18.52 -13.02 -6.52
N ILE A 16 17.79 -12.56 -5.50
CA ILE A 16 18.32 -12.28 -4.16
C ILE A 16 18.75 -13.59 -3.47
N ALA A 17 17.95 -14.64 -3.56
CA ALA A 17 18.31 -15.95 -2.99
C ALA A 17 19.53 -16.58 -3.70
N ALA A 18 19.63 -16.47 -5.02
CA ALA A 18 20.79 -16.95 -5.80
C ALA A 18 22.06 -16.12 -5.49
N LEU A 19 21.95 -14.80 -5.33
CA LEU A 19 23.05 -13.92 -4.91
C LEU A 19 23.49 -14.19 -3.48
N LEU A 20 22.59 -14.56 -2.58
CA LEU A 20 22.91 -14.98 -1.21
C LEU A 20 23.76 -16.26 -1.18
N ILE A 21 23.48 -17.22 -2.09
CA ILE A 21 24.24 -18.47 -2.21
C ILE A 21 25.65 -18.22 -2.80
N LEU A 22 25.78 -17.33 -3.79
CA LEU A 22 27.08 -17.01 -4.42
C LEU A 22 28.00 -16.19 -3.50
N ASN A 23 27.46 -15.32 -2.63
CA ASN A 23 28.27 -14.56 -1.67
C ASN A 23 28.75 -15.39 -0.47
N THR A 24 28.27 -16.61 -0.26
CA THR A 24 28.78 -17.46 0.83
C THR A 24 30.21 -17.95 0.60
N MET A 25 30.70 -17.93 -0.64
CA MET A 25 32.05 -18.42 -0.99
C MET A 25 33.18 -17.38 -0.88
N SER A 26 32.90 -16.07 -0.88
CA SER A 26 33.94 -15.05 -0.86
C SER A 26 34.35 -14.55 0.53
N LEU A 27 33.61 -14.90 1.58
CA LEU A 27 33.87 -14.43 2.96
C LEU A 27 34.77 -15.37 3.79
N SER A 28 35.20 -16.51 3.27
CA SER A 28 36.03 -17.45 4.01
C SER A 28 37.54 -17.09 4.06
N ALA A 29 37.96 -16.00 3.40
CA ALA A 29 39.39 -15.70 3.23
C ALA A 29 39.93 -14.52 4.07
N GLN A 30 39.11 -13.86 4.91
CA GLN A 30 39.69 -12.86 5.83
C GLN A 30 40.11 -13.50 7.16
N LYS A 31 41.35 -13.89 7.24
CA LYS A 31 42.01 -14.35 8.46
C LYS A 31 41.90 -13.29 9.58
N ASN A 32 41.40 -13.75 10.74
CA ASN A 32 41.38 -13.00 12.00
C ASN A 32 42.76 -12.47 12.41
N THR A 33 42.92 -11.17 12.42
CA THR A 33 44.08 -10.52 13.04
C THR A 33 43.58 -9.39 13.93
N THR A 34 42.88 -9.69 14.99
CA THR A 34 42.77 -8.90 16.24
C THR A 34 41.76 -9.61 17.14
N GLY A 35 42.10 -9.81 18.41
CA GLY A 35 41.26 -10.49 19.42
C GLY A 35 40.01 -9.74 19.87
N ILE A 36 39.38 -8.95 19.00
CA ILE A 36 38.11 -8.29 19.20
C ILE A 36 37.06 -9.27 18.73
N ASP A 37 36.08 -9.60 19.57
CA ASP A 37 34.88 -10.34 19.12
C ASP A 37 34.27 -9.58 17.93
N SER A 38 34.35 -10.15 16.75
CA SER A 38 33.89 -9.51 15.52
C SER A 38 32.41 -9.15 15.56
N VAL A 39 31.59 -9.83 16.37
CA VAL A 39 30.16 -9.54 16.59
C VAL A 39 29.99 -8.25 17.40
N ASP A 40 30.67 -8.13 18.55
CA ASP A 40 30.55 -6.93 19.39
C ASP A 40 31.12 -5.70 18.69
N TRP A 41 32.19 -5.85 17.92
CA TRP A 41 32.71 -4.77 17.06
C TRP A 41 31.68 -4.33 16.00
N ALA A 42 31.02 -5.30 15.33
CA ALA A 42 30.00 -5.01 14.32
C ALA A 42 28.79 -4.31 14.96
N ILE A 43 28.34 -4.75 16.13
CA ILE A 43 27.28 -4.10 16.92
C ILE A 43 27.65 -2.65 17.21
N LYS A 44 28.87 -2.40 17.74
CA LYS A 44 29.35 -1.06 18.05
C LYS A 44 29.43 -0.16 16.82
N LYS A 45 29.79 -0.71 15.65
CA LYS A 45 29.81 0.04 14.38
C LYS A 45 28.40 0.36 13.90
N LEU A 46 27.50 -0.64 13.89
CA LEU A 46 26.14 -0.49 13.44
C LEU A 46 25.35 0.52 14.30
N THR A 47 25.56 0.50 15.63
CA THR A 47 24.96 1.47 16.56
C THR A 47 25.33 2.94 16.26
N LYS A 48 26.46 3.20 15.63
CA LYS A 48 26.94 4.55 15.31
C LYS A 48 26.45 5.07 13.97
N LEU A 49 25.84 4.25 13.15
CA LEU A 49 25.34 4.66 11.85
C LEU A 49 24.09 5.52 12.01
N LYS A 50 24.06 6.62 11.26
CA LYS A 50 22.87 7.48 11.15
C LYS A 50 21.89 6.98 10.09
N VAL A 51 22.42 6.27 9.09
CA VAL A 51 21.65 5.71 7.97
C VAL A 51 22.17 4.29 7.74
N TYR A 52 21.30 3.39 7.38
CA TYR A 52 21.55 1.97 7.29
C TYR A 52 20.85 1.33 6.07
N ASN A 53 21.57 0.51 5.32
CA ASN A 53 20.98 -0.27 4.23
C ASN A 53 20.52 -1.64 4.77
N LEU A 54 19.22 -1.86 4.75
CA LEU A 54 18.63 -3.12 5.18
C LEU A 54 18.93 -4.26 4.21
N TYR A 55 18.97 -3.94 2.91
CA TYR A 55 19.17 -4.88 1.82
C TYR A 55 20.41 -4.49 1.00
N ASN A 56 21.06 -5.49 0.41
CA ASN A 56 22.14 -5.26 -0.54
C ASN A 56 21.55 -4.99 -1.94
N ASN A 57 20.99 -3.81 -2.12
CA ASN A 57 20.47 -3.39 -3.42
C ASN A 57 21.61 -2.83 -4.28
N ASN A 58 22.54 -3.70 -4.70
CA ASN A 58 23.69 -3.33 -5.53
C ASN A 58 23.27 -3.05 -6.98
N GLY A 59 22.50 -1.98 -7.19
CA GLY A 59 22.27 -1.50 -8.54
C GLY A 59 23.40 -0.62 -9.08
N TRP A 60 24.21 0.02 -8.21
CA TRP A 60 25.21 1.02 -8.59
C TRP A 60 26.32 1.05 -7.54
N ASP A 61 27.50 0.75 -7.92
CA ASP A 61 28.87 0.87 -7.36
C ASP A 61 29.14 1.28 -5.89
N SER A 62 28.19 1.36 -4.99
CA SER A 62 28.44 1.70 -3.59
C SER A 62 28.25 0.50 -2.67
N THR A 63 29.24 0.26 -1.81
CA THR A 63 29.08 -0.71 -0.70
C THR A 63 27.94 -0.26 0.20
N PRO A 64 26.87 -1.08 0.40
CA PRO A 64 25.74 -0.69 1.22
C PRO A 64 26.17 -0.35 2.63
N ILE A 65 25.72 0.80 3.13
CA ILE A 65 26.09 1.30 4.45
C ILE A 65 25.60 0.34 5.53
N GLY A 66 26.53 -0.19 6.31
CA GLY A 66 26.19 -1.08 7.44
C GLY A 66 25.92 -2.52 7.09
N TRP A 67 25.76 -2.86 5.80
CA TRP A 67 25.49 -4.24 5.36
C TRP A 67 26.52 -5.26 5.86
N ASN A 68 27.81 -4.93 5.77
CA ASN A 68 28.86 -5.83 6.26
C ASN A 68 28.73 -6.12 7.76
N TYR A 69 28.36 -5.12 8.57
CA TYR A 69 28.15 -5.30 10.01
C TYR A 69 26.93 -6.15 10.30
N GLN A 70 25.84 -5.94 9.57
CA GLN A 70 24.65 -6.80 9.62
C GLN A 70 25.01 -8.25 9.31
N GLN A 71 25.77 -8.52 8.24
CA GLN A 71 26.17 -9.86 7.85
C GLN A 71 27.06 -10.53 8.92
N ILE A 72 27.96 -9.78 9.56
CA ILE A 72 28.77 -10.30 10.65
C ILE A 72 27.88 -10.71 11.84
N ILE A 73 26.97 -9.85 12.26
CA ILE A 73 26.01 -10.15 13.34
C ILE A 73 25.17 -11.36 12.98
N ALA A 74 24.55 -11.34 11.79
CA ALA A 74 23.63 -12.40 11.36
C ALA A 74 24.32 -13.78 11.23
N LYS A 75 25.55 -13.84 10.72
CA LYS A 75 26.23 -15.10 10.44
C LYS A 75 27.05 -15.65 11.62
N ARG A 76 27.64 -14.77 12.46
CA ARG A 76 28.59 -15.17 13.50
C ARG A 76 28.02 -15.18 14.91
N ALA A 77 26.99 -14.37 15.23
CA ALA A 77 26.40 -14.41 16.55
C ALA A 77 25.66 -15.75 16.79
N SER A 78 25.70 -16.26 18.00
CA SER A 78 24.88 -17.40 18.38
C SER A 78 23.39 -17.02 18.45
N ASP A 79 22.49 -18.00 18.29
CA ASP A 79 21.03 -17.73 18.41
C ASP A 79 20.68 -17.10 19.76
N LYS A 80 21.35 -17.50 20.85
CA LYS A 80 21.17 -16.89 22.16
C LYS A 80 21.55 -15.39 22.15
N LYS A 81 22.64 -15.04 21.48
CA LYS A 81 23.08 -13.63 21.33
C LYS A 81 22.11 -12.87 20.45
N LEU A 82 21.70 -13.41 19.28
CA LEU A 82 20.71 -12.78 18.41
C LEU A 82 19.40 -12.50 19.14
N LEU A 83 18.87 -13.47 19.87
CA LEU A 83 17.66 -13.31 20.68
C LEU A 83 17.80 -12.20 21.73
N SER A 84 18.98 -12.03 22.34
CA SER A 84 19.22 -10.95 23.30
C SER A 84 19.29 -9.57 22.64
N LEU A 85 19.73 -9.49 21.38
CA LEU A 85 19.86 -8.25 20.63
C LEU A 85 18.53 -7.71 20.04
N ILE A 86 17.46 -8.50 20.04
CA ILE A 86 16.14 -8.05 19.61
C ILE A 86 15.41 -7.23 20.69
N ALA A 87 15.90 -7.23 21.91
CA ALA A 87 15.26 -6.50 23.01
C ALA A 87 15.12 -4.99 22.70
N ALA A 88 13.99 -4.39 23.13
CA ALA A 88 13.65 -2.98 22.85
C ALA A 88 14.71 -1.94 23.32
N LYS A 89 15.57 -2.33 24.26
CA LYS A 89 16.69 -1.48 24.73
C LYS A 89 17.84 -1.35 23.73
N GLU A 90 17.93 -2.25 22.75
CA GLU A 90 18.98 -2.24 21.74
C GLU A 90 18.62 -1.26 20.60
N PRO A 91 19.62 -0.65 19.93
CA PRO A 91 19.37 0.24 18.81
C PRO A 91 18.59 -0.44 17.66
N PRO A 92 17.68 0.26 16.98
CA PRO A 92 16.86 -0.31 15.92
C PRO A 92 17.65 -1.10 14.86
N ALA A 93 18.73 -0.54 14.31
CA ALA A 93 19.56 -1.22 13.31
C ALA A 93 20.17 -2.54 13.84
N VAL A 94 20.54 -2.61 15.12
CA VAL A 94 21.07 -3.84 15.76
C VAL A 94 19.97 -4.89 15.89
N ARG A 95 18.75 -4.48 16.24
CA ARG A 95 17.59 -5.36 16.36
C ARG A 95 17.19 -5.94 15.00
N LEU A 96 17.20 -5.11 13.95
CA LEU A 96 16.99 -5.55 12.57
C LEU A 96 18.05 -6.54 12.11
N ALA A 97 19.33 -6.27 12.38
CA ALA A 97 20.43 -7.19 12.05
C ALA A 97 20.30 -8.54 12.77
N ALA A 98 19.89 -8.51 14.04
CA ALA A 98 19.68 -9.72 14.83
C ALA A 98 18.47 -10.54 14.32
N MET A 99 17.35 -9.89 14.04
CA MET A 99 16.16 -10.56 13.47
C MET A 99 16.45 -11.15 12.10
N TYR A 100 17.14 -10.41 11.22
CA TYR A 100 17.60 -10.91 9.94
C TYR A 100 18.44 -12.20 10.07
N GLY A 101 19.35 -12.24 11.07
CA GLY A 101 20.14 -13.44 11.37
C GLY A 101 19.30 -14.65 11.77
N LEU A 102 18.25 -14.46 12.57
CA LEU A 102 17.33 -15.53 12.93
C LEU A 102 16.50 -16.04 11.74
N ILE A 103 16.06 -15.13 10.87
CA ILE A 103 15.32 -15.46 9.64
C ILE A 103 16.20 -16.28 8.70
N LEU A 104 17.44 -15.85 8.44
CA LEU A 104 18.38 -16.61 7.60
C LEU A 104 18.59 -18.06 8.09
N ARG A 105 18.51 -18.27 9.40
CA ARG A 105 18.64 -19.61 10.02
C ARG A 105 17.32 -20.36 10.11
N ARG A 106 16.23 -19.79 9.60
CA ARG A 106 14.88 -20.36 9.72
C ARG A 106 14.51 -20.70 11.19
N ASN A 107 14.90 -19.81 12.12
CA ASN A 107 14.64 -20.04 13.53
C ASN A 107 13.13 -20.03 13.81
N LYS A 108 12.59 -21.12 14.38
CA LYS A 108 11.15 -21.31 14.65
C LYS A 108 10.52 -20.22 15.53
N ARG A 109 11.34 -19.46 16.27
CA ARG A 109 10.86 -18.39 17.17
C ARG A 109 10.59 -17.06 16.44
N CYS A 110 11.00 -16.92 15.17
CA CYS A 110 10.87 -15.66 14.42
C CYS A 110 9.44 -15.13 14.44
N GLN A 111 8.46 -15.98 14.11
CA GLN A 111 7.04 -15.62 14.09
C GLN A 111 6.58 -15.05 15.45
N ASP A 112 6.85 -15.76 16.53
CA ASP A 112 6.43 -15.31 17.88
C ASP A 112 7.13 -14.01 18.30
N ILE A 113 8.38 -13.84 17.90
CA ILE A 113 9.14 -12.62 18.20
C ILE A 113 8.55 -11.44 17.45
N ILE A 114 8.24 -11.57 16.16
CA ILE A 114 7.61 -10.53 15.37
C ILE A 114 6.27 -10.14 16.00
N LEU A 115 5.40 -11.11 16.27
CA LEU A 115 4.08 -10.86 16.85
C LEU A 115 4.13 -10.21 18.25
N LYS A 116 5.19 -10.41 19.00
CA LYS A 116 5.42 -9.72 20.29
C LYS A 116 5.91 -8.28 20.16
N ASN A 117 6.45 -7.91 19.00
CA ASN A 117 7.02 -6.60 18.75
C ASN A 117 6.17 -5.72 17.79
N LEU A 118 4.88 -6.03 17.64
CA LEU A 118 3.94 -5.27 16.78
C LEU A 118 3.65 -3.83 17.25
N ASN A 119 4.19 -3.41 18.38
CA ASN A 119 4.08 -2.04 18.91
C ASN A 119 5.45 -1.36 19.02
N ASP A 120 6.43 -1.84 18.29
CA ASP A 120 7.78 -1.29 18.31
C ASP A 120 7.90 -0.10 17.34
N ILE A 121 7.49 1.06 17.83
CA ILE A 121 7.53 2.34 17.12
C ILE A 121 8.93 2.98 17.05
N SER A 122 9.98 2.26 17.43
CA SER A 122 11.34 2.77 17.24
C SER A 122 11.67 2.82 15.75
N SER A 123 12.17 3.96 15.28
CA SER A 123 12.49 4.18 13.87
C SER A 123 13.95 3.91 13.58
N CYS A 124 14.22 3.46 12.36
CA CYS A 124 15.55 3.34 11.80
C CYS A 124 15.58 4.12 10.47
N LYS A 125 16.58 4.97 10.29
CA LYS A 125 16.77 5.65 9.02
C LYS A 125 17.42 4.70 8.03
N LEU A 126 16.63 4.27 7.05
CA LEU A 126 17.06 3.36 6.00
C LEU A 126 17.54 4.13 4.77
N ALA A 127 18.41 3.50 3.99
CA ALA A 127 18.78 3.97 2.66
C ALA A 127 18.42 2.91 1.62
N SER A 128 17.88 3.37 0.50
CA SER A 128 17.63 2.57 -0.69
C SER A 128 18.02 3.40 -1.90
N CYS A 129 19.02 2.94 -2.67
CA CYS A 129 19.61 3.71 -3.77
C CYS A 129 20.08 5.09 -3.32
N ASP A 130 19.52 6.15 -3.85
CA ASP A 130 19.82 7.56 -3.57
C ASP A 130 18.89 8.23 -2.55
N VAL A 131 17.91 7.48 -2.02
CA VAL A 131 16.89 7.98 -1.09
C VAL A 131 17.14 7.45 0.32
N SER A 132 16.92 8.28 1.33
CA SER A 132 16.84 7.83 2.72
C SER A 132 15.50 8.21 3.34
N PHE A 133 14.92 7.30 4.12
CA PHE A 133 13.63 7.44 4.76
C PHE A 133 13.66 6.82 6.16
N ASP A 134 12.77 7.29 7.02
CA ASP A 134 12.58 6.70 8.34
C ASP A 134 11.56 5.58 8.27
N GLU A 135 11.90 4.39 8.82
CA GLU A 135 11.01 3.24 8.85
C GLU A 135 10.93 2.68 10.27
N TYR A 136 9.74 2.23 10.67
CA TYR A 136 9.51 1.62 11.97
C TYR A 136 9.93 0.15 11.99
N VAL A 137 10.55 -0.29 13.09
CA VAL A 137 10.99 -1.68 13.27
C VAL A 137 9.82 -2.65 13.14
N GLU A 138 8.64 -2.27 13.63
CA GLU A 138 7.42 -3.08 13.52
C GLU A 138 7.01 -3.34 12.07
N ASN A 139 7.11 -2.36 11.16
CA ASN A 139 6.79 -2.54 9.74
C ASN A 139 7.73 -3.52 9.06
N ILE A 140 9.05 -3.37 9.29
CA ILE A 140 10.06 -4.27 8.74
C ILE A 140 9.86 -5.71 9.25
N PHE A 141 9.53 -5.88 10.53
CA PHE A 141 9.27 -7.19 11.11
C PHE A 141 8.04 -7.85 10.49
N VAL A 142 6.97 -7.09 10.24
CA VAL A 142 5.76 -7.60 9.60
C VAL A 142 6.02 -7.90 8.12
N GLU A 143 6.78 -7.09 7.41
CA GLU A 143 7.22 -7.39 6.04
C GLU A 143 7.97 -8.74 5.98
N TRP A 144 8.90 -8.97 6.90
CA TRP A 144 9.61 -10.25 6.96
C TRP A 144 8.71 -11.45 7.30
N LEU A 145 7.66 -11.23 8.09
CA LEU A 145 6.66 -12.27 8.35
C LEU A 145 5.89 -12.62 7.07
N GLN A 146 5.57 -11.62 6.24
CA GLN A 146 4.90 -11.83 4.95
C GLN A 146 5.80 -12.57 3.97
N ASN A 147 7.07 -12.16 3.84
CA ASN A 147 8.04 -12.83 3.00
C ASN A 147 8.20 -14.30 3.42
N SER A 148 8.22 -14.59 4.71
CA SER A 148 8.26 -15.97 5.24
C SER A 148 7.01 -16.77 4.86
N ARG A 149 5.85 -16.13 4.70
CA ARG A 149 4.63 -16.77 4.19
C ARG A 149 4.74 -17.07 2.69
N GLU A 150 5.23 -16.13 1.90
CA GLU A 150 5.41 -16.29 0.45
C GLU A 150 6.44 -17.40 0.13
N ASP A 151 7.47 -17.52 0.97
CA ASP A 151 8.49 -18.58 0.91
C ASP A 151 7.97 -19.95 1.41
N GLY A 152 6.74 -20.07 1.85
CA GLY A 152 6.13 -21.29 2.37
C GLY A 152 6.68 -21.76 3.72
N LEU A 153 7.34 -20.87 4.47
CA LEU A 153 7.88 -21.14 5.80
C LEU A 153 6.82 -21.08 6.91
N ILE A 154 5.68 -20.47 6.61
CA ILE A 154 4.53 -20.31 7.51
C ILE A 154 3.34 -21.01 6.88
N THR A 155 2.64 -21.86 7.66
CA THR A 155 1.43 -22.54 7.18
C THR A 155 0.30 -21.55 6.92
N GLN A 156 -0.66 -21.94 6.06
CA GLN A 156 -1.85 -21.13 5.82
C GLN A 156 -2.66 -20.86 7.10
N ALA A 157 -2.74 -21.84 7.99
CA ALA A 157 -3.43 -21.69 9.29
C ALA A 157 -2.73 -20.65 10.18
N ASP A 158 -1.39 -20.72 10.26
CA ASP A 158 -0.61 -19.73 11.01
C ASP A 158 -0.72 -18.34 10.38
N SER A 159 -0.75 -18.26 9.06
CA SER A 159 -0.94 -16.99 8.34
C SER A 159 -2.26 -16.31 8.73
N VAL A 160 -3.39 -17.05 8.71
CA VAL A 160 -4.71 -16.52 9.11
C VAL A 160 -4.71 -16.09 10.59
N ARG A 161 -4.06 -16.89 11.45
CA ARG A 161 -3.88 -16.54 12.86
C ARG A 161 -3.07 -15.26 13.03
N ASN A 162 -1.95 -15.13 12.32
CA ASN A 162 -1.08 -13.96 12.39
C ASN A 162 -1.82 -12.70 11.90
N ASP A 163 -2.53 -12.80 10.78
CA ASP A 163 -3.37 -11.72 10.24
C ASP A 163 -4.36 -11.23 11.29
N SER A 164 -5.02 -12.15 12.00
CA SER A 164 -5.93 -11.79 13.09
C SER A 164 -5.20 -11.09 14.25
N ILE A 165 -4.05 -11.60 14.70
CA ILE A 165 -3.27 -10.99 15.77
C ILE A 165 -2.82 -9.59 15.38
N ILE A 166 -2.26 -9.42 14.18
CA ILE A 166 -1.79 -8.13 13.66
C ILE A 166 -2.95 -7.14 13.64
N PHE A 167 -4.09 -7.53 13.06
CA PHE A 167 -5.25 -6.65 12.90
C PHE A 167 -5.84 -6.17 14.24
N PHE A 168 -5.89 -7.06 15.26
CA PHE A 168 -6.45 -6.72 16.58
C PHE A 168 -5.43 -6.09 17.52
N THR A 169 -4.15 -6.01 17.15
CA THR A 169 -3.15 -5.32 17.98
C THR A 169 -3.48 -3.82 18.03
N LYS A 170 -3.37 -3.23 19.23
CA LYS A 170 -3.58 -1.80 19.42
C LYS A 170 -2.58 -1.00 18.59
N GLY A 171 -3.07 -0.03 17.82
CA GLY A 171 -2.22 0.80 16.95
C GLY A 171 -1.78 0.12 15.66
N SER A 172 -2.33 -1.04 15.32
CA SER A 172 -2.03 -1.77 14.08
C SER A 172 -2.33 -0.97 12.80
N SER A 173 -3.17 0.06 12.90
CA SER A 173 -3.45 0.98 11.77
C SER A 173 -2.22 1.73 11.24
N ARG A 174 -1.11 1.75 11.99
CA ARG A 174 0.18 2.31 11.54
C ARG A 174 0.96 1.35 10.63
N LEU A 175 0.65 0.06 10.68
CA LEU A 175 1.33 -0.96 9.90
C LEU A 175 0.85 -0.89 8.44
N GLU A 176 1.78 -0.71 7.52
CA GLU A 176 1.49 -0.68 6.08
C GLU A 176 0.75 -1.94 5.62
N TYR A 177 1.16 -3.09 6.17
CA TYR A 177 0.49 -4.36 5.91
C TYR A 177 -1.01 -4.38 6.22
N VAL A 178 -1.46 -3.65 7.21
CA VAL A 178 -2.88 -3.63 7.59
C VAL A 178 -3.74 -3.02 6.50
N HIS A 179 -3.19 -2.11 5.69
CA HIS A 179 -3.88 -1.56 4.53
C HIS A 179 -4.24 -2.66 3.51
N GLU A 180 -3.33 -3.58 3.24
CA GLU A 180 -3.62 -4.71 2.34
C GLU A 180 -4.45 -5.79 3.03
N LEU A 181 -4.24 -5.98 4.32
CA LEU A 181 -4.89 -7.01 5.11
C LEU A 181 -6.41 -6.83 5.18
N VAL A 182 -6.90 -5.60 5.37
CA VAL A 182 -8.32 -5.30 5.58
C VAL A 182 -9.21 -5.77 4.43
N ASP A 183 -8.69 -5.80 3.20
CA ASP A 183 -9.45 -6.20 2.02
C ASP A 183 -9.78 -7.70 1.98
N ARG A 184 -8.94 -8.52 2.61
CA ARG A 184 -9.07 -9.98 2.61
C ARG A 184 -9.63 -10.55 3.92
N LEU A 185 -9.91 -9.70 4.91
CA LEU A 185 -10.52 -10.14 6.16
C LEU A 185 -11.95 -10.66 5.96
N PRO A 186 -12.37 -11.69 6.70
CA PRO A 186 -13.71 -12.23 6.57
C PRO A 186 -14.76 -11.24 7.09
N CYS A 187 -15.91 -11.19 6.38
CA CYS A 187 -17.05 -10.37 6.77
C CYS A 187 -17.78 -10.96 7.98
N ASN A 188 -17.27 -10.70 9.18
CA ASN A 188 -17.95 -11.06 10.43
C ASN A 188 -17.95 -9.89 11.42
N GLU A 189 -18.82 -9.96 12.44
CA GLU A 189 -19.09 -8.87 13.37
C GLU A 189 -17.86 -8.43 14.18
N LYS A 190 -16.92 -9.34 14.49
CA LYS A 190 -15.70 -9.04 15.23
C LYS A 190 -14.81 -8.07 14.42
N TYR A 191 -14.59 -8.37 13.13
CA TYR A 191 -13.80 -7.52 12.25
C TYR A 191 -14.50 -6.19 11.94
N TYR A 192 -15.82 -6.23 11.72
CA TYR A 192 -16.63 -5.03 11.55
C TYR A 192 -16.45 -4.02 12.69
N ARG A 193 -16.56 -4.47 13.94
CA ARG A 193 -16.38 -3.59 15.12
C ARG A 193 -15.00 -2.96 15.15
N ARG A 194 -13.95 -3.75 14.87
CA ARG A 194 -12.57 -3.23 14.85
C ARG A 194 -12.35 -2.24 13.71
N MET A 195 -12.84 -2.53 12.50
CA MET A 195 -12.78 -1.59 11.36
C MET A 195 -13.51 -0.28 11.68
N LYS A 196 -14.67 -0.34 12.32
CA LYS A 196 -15.37 0.88 12.79
C LYS A 196 -14.54 1.66 13.81
N GLU A 197 -13.89 0.99 14.73
CA GLU A 197 -13.00 1.63 15.69
C GLU A 197 -11.83 2.33 14.97
N MET A 198 -11.18 1.66 14.03
CA MET A 198 -10.12 2.24 13.19
C MET A 198 -10.63 3.47 12.44
N TYR A 199 -11.79 3.40 11.79
CA TYR A 199 -12.36 4.53 11.06
C TYR A 199 -12.64 5.73 11.96
N TYR A 200 -13.36 5.52 13.08
CA TYR A 200 -13.85 6.64 13.90
C TYR A 200 -12.84 7.16 14.92
N LYS A 201 -12.07 6.27 15.56
CA LYS A 201 -11.15 6.64 16.64
C LYS A 201 -9.72 6.88 16.13
N GLU A 202 -9.25 5.98 15.25
CA GLU A 202 -7.88 6.04 14.73
C GLU A 202 -7.79 6.87 13.44
N ARG A 203 -8.94 7.26 12.88
CA ARG A 203 -9.07 8.10 11.68
C ARG A 203 -8.48 7.47 10.40
N VAL A 204 -8.65 6.18 10.25
CA VAL A 204 -8.11 5.38 9.14
C VAL A 204 -9.13 5.32 8.01
N GLY A 205 -8.86 6.01 6.90
CA GLY A 205 -9.77 6.11 5.75
C GLY A 205 -9.90 4.84 4.95
N TYR A 206 -8.80 4.13 4.71
CA TYR A 206 -8.77 2.93 3.85
C TYR A 206 -9.66 1.77 4.32
N VAL A 207 -10.15 1.79 5.56
CA VAL A 207 -11.10 0.78 6.04
C VAL A 207 -12.54 1.02 5.57
N LEU A 208 -12.82 2.13 4.87
CA LEU A 208 -14.16 2.43 4.37
C LEU A 208 -14.64 1.36 3.38
N MET A 209 -13.79 0.97 2.42
CA MET A 209 -14.11 -0.05 1.45
C MET A 209 -14.41 -1.42 2.08
N PRO A 210 -13.55 -1.96 2.97
CA PRO A 210 -13.88 -3.17 3.72
C PRO A 210 -15.18 -3.07 4.54
N LEU A 211 -15.48 -1.91 5.16
CA LEU A 211 -16.73 -1.69 5.90
C LEU A 211 -17.96 -1.81 4.99
N VAL A 212 -17.89 -1.29 3.78
CA VAL A 212 -19.00 -1.32 2.82
C VAL A 212 -19.39 -2.75 2.42
N LYS A 213 -18.44 -3.71 2.45
CA LYS A 213 -18.73 -5.13 2.20
C LYS A 213 -19.79 -5.71 3.16
N PHE A 214 -19.96 -5.12 4.34
CA PHE A 214 -21.01 -5.53 5.31
C PHE A 214 -22.40 -5.00 4.96
N LYS A 215 -22.53 -4.05 4.04
CA LYS A 215 -23.78 -3.47 3.55
C LYS A 215 -24.76 -3.02 4.65
N LYS A 216 -24.24 -2.49 5.76
CA LYS A 216 -25.07 -1.97 6.85
C LYS A 216 -25.51 -0.52 6.57
N LYS A 217 -26.73 -0.15 6.96
CA LYS A 217 -27.28 1.20 6.71
C LYS A 217 -26.38 2.33 7.19
N ALA A 218 -25.68 2.12 8.31
CA ALA A 218 -24.78 3.13 8.88
C ALA A 218 -23.61 3.50 7.93
N GLU A 219 -23.15 2.59 7.08
CA GLU A 219 -22.05 2.86 6.13
C GLU A 219 -22.47 3.81 5.02
N LYS A 220 -23.76 3.86 4.65
CA LYS A 220 -24.27 4.85 3.68
C LYS A 220 -24.02 6.29 4.13
N GLU A 221 -24.19 6.58 5.41
CA GLU A 221 -23.91 7.90 5.97
C GLU A 221 -22.41 8.24 5.92
N LEU A 222 -21.55 7.23 6.14
CA LEU A 222 -20.10 7.40 6.01
C LEU A 222 -19.71 7.72 4.58
N ILE A 223 -20.22 6.96 3.61
CA ILE A 223 -19.97 7.18 2.18
C ILE A 223 -20.43 8.59 1.79
N ILE A 224 -21.66 9.02 2.16
CA ILE A 224 -22.18 10.35 1.86
C ILE A 224 -21.28 11.44 2.45
N ARG A 225 -20.82 11.25 3.69
CA ARG A 225 -19.92 12.22 4.36
C ARG A 225 -18.58 12.30 3.63
N SER A 226 -17.99 11.19 3.26
CA SER A 226 -16.71 11.12 2.55
C SER A 226 -16.83 11.68 1.13
N LEU A 227 -17.92 11.38 0.40
CA LEU A 227 -18.22 11.99 -0.89
C LEU A 227 -18.26 13.52 -0.83
N LYS A 228 -18.72 14.10 0.27
CA LYS A 228 -18.82 15.58 0.47
C LYS A 228 -17.51 16.24 0.90
N GLN A 229 -16.44 15.48 1.06
CA GLN A 229 -15.13 16.05 1.47
C GLN A 229 -14.28 16.53 0.28
N PHE A 230 -14.78 16.43 -0.93
CA PHE A 230 -14.07 16.78 -2.17
C PHE A 230 -13.46 18.20 -2.19
N SER A 231 -13.98 19.13 -1.42
CA SER A 231 -13.45 20.50 -1.30
C SER A 231 -12.44 20.69 -0.15
N LYS A 232 -12.21 19.65 0.67
CA LYS A 232 -11.29 19.69 1.79
C LYS A 232 -9.98 19.02 1.39
N GLY A 233 -8.87 19.72 1.42
CA GLY A 233 -7.56 19.11 1.19
C GLY A 233 -6.80 19.61 -0.02
N MET A 234 -7.39 20.48 -0.85
CA MET A 234 -6.63 21.28 -1.80
C MET A 234 -6.43 22.68 -1.24
N ASP A 235 -5.18 23.09 -1.13
CA ASP A 235 -4.88 24.50 -0.94
C ASP A 235 -5.26 25.30 -2.20
N LYS A 236 -5.28 26.61 -2.09
CA LYS A 236 -5.65 27.51 -3.19
C LYS A 236 -4.69 27.43 -4.40
N GLU A 237 -3.54 26.77 -4.22
CA GLU A 237 -2.48 26.61 -5.23
C GLU A 237 -2.51 25.24 -5.90
N GLY A 238 -3.44 24.33 -5.55
CA GLY A 238 -3.57 23.00 -6.15
C GLY A 238 -2.66 21.95 -5.51
N GLY A 239 -1.98 22.28 -4.42
CA GLY A 239 -1.17 21.33 -3.64
C GLY A 239 -2.06 20.40 -2.78
N TYR A 240 -1.63 19.14 -2.66
CA TYR A 240 -2.26 18.23 -1.71
C TYR A 240 -1.84 18.62 -0.29
N SER A 241 -2.79 19.06 0.51
CA SER A 241 -2.58 19.10 1.96
C SER A 241 -2.40 17.66 2.45
N GLN A 242 -1.24 17.35 3.02
CA GLN A 242 -0.93 16.05 3.63
C GLN A 242 -1.78 15.71 4.87
N ARG A 243 -2.80 16.49 5.20
CA ARG A 243 -3.77 16.11 6.22
C ARG A 243 -4.71 15.07 5.60
N GLU A 244 -4.40 13.82 5.84
CA GLU A 244 -5.30 12.70 5.61
C GLU A 244 -6.67 13.03 6.22
N THR A 245 -7.60 13.41 5.37
CA THR A 245 -8.99 13.54 5.77
C THR A 245 -9.56 12.13 5.90
N ILE A 246 -10.17 11.83 7.02
CA ILE A 246 -10.81 10.54 7.31
C ILE A 246 -11.80 10.21 6.19
N GLY A 247 -11.52 9.14 5.44
CA GLY A 247 -12.30 8.72 4.28
C GLY A 247 -12.21 9.75 3.17
N ASN A 248 -11.27 9.58 2.26
CA ASN A 248 -11.16 10.46 1.11
C ASN A 248 -12.33 10.24 0.14
N THR A 249 -12.54 11.16 -0.76
CA THR A 249 -13.62 11.08 -1.76
C THR A 249 -13.40 9.89 -2.71
N ASN A 250 -12.16 9.48 -2.96
CA ASN A 250 -11.82 8.36 -3.84
C ASN A 250 -12.30 7.04 -3.23
N ASP A 251 -12.00 6.76 -1.95
CA ASP A 251 -12.49 5.57 -1.25
C ASP A 251 -14.03 5.53 -1.24
N ALA A 252 -14.68 6.69 -1.11
CA ALA A 252 -16.13 6.77 -1.14
C ALA A 252 -16.71 6.50 -2.53
N LEU A 253 -16.04 6.90 -3.61
CA LEU A 253 -16.44 6.59 -4.99
C LEU A 253 -16.29 5.10 -5.28
N GLU A 254 -15.21 4.47 -4.84
CA GLU A 254 -15.03 3.01 -4.92
C GLU A 254 -16.14 2.29 -4.13
N ALA A 255 -16.48 2.79 -2.94
CA ALA A 255 -17.57 2.26 -2.13
C ALA A 255 -18.92 2.36 -2.84
N VAL A 256 -19.20 3.46 -3.54
CA VAL A 256 -20.41 3.63 -4.36
C VAL A 256 -20.43 2.62 -5.52
N ALA A 257 -19.29 2.39 -6.18
CA ALA A 257 -19.20 1.40 -7.26
C ALA A 257 -19.54 -0.02 -6.76
N VAL A 258 -19.09 -0.41 -5.57
CA VAL A 258 -19.39 -1.72 -4.97
C VAL A 258 -20.83 -1.81 -4.46
N TRP A 259 -21.42 -0.71 -4.04
CA TRP A 259 -22.76 -0.67 -3.46
C TRP A 259 -23.55 0.55 -3.92
N PRO A 260 -23.95 0.64 -5.21
CA PRO A 260 -24.74 1.75 -5.72
C PRO A 260 -26.09 1.88 -4.99
N SER A 261 -26.42 3.10 -4.57
CA SER A 261 -27.64 3.37 -3.84
C SER A 261 -28.22 4.74 -4.17
N LYS A 262 -29.57 4.84 -4.22
CA LYS A 262 -30.26 6.11 -4.55
C LYS A 262 -29.87 7.25 -3.59
N GLU A 263 -29.54 6.93 -2.36
CA GLU A 263 -29.14 7.89 -1.33
C GLU A 263 -27.83 8.64 -1.67
N PHE A 264 -26.97 8.09 -2.53
CA PHE A 264 -25.73 8.74 -2.92
C PHE A 264 -25.87 9.73 -4.07
N ARG A 265 -26.98 9.70 -4.82
CA ARG A 265 -27.20 10.50 -6.04
C ARG A 265 -27.02 11.99 -5.80
N LEU A 266 -27.51 12.51 -4.68
CA LEU A 266 -27.36 13.94 -4.34
C LEU A 266 -25.88 14.31 -4.10
N ALA A 267 -25.14 13.48 -3.38
CA ALA A 267 -23.72 13.70 -3.13
C ALA A 267 -22.89 13.61 -4.42
N LEU A 268 -23.19 12.65 -5.29
CA LEU A 268 -22.58 12.54 -6.63
C LEU A 268 -22.89 13.77 -7.50
N THR A 269 -24.12 14.32 -7.41
CA THR A 269 -24.48 15.55 -8.11
C THR A 269 -23.67 16.76 -7.61
N GLN A 270 -23.46 16.85 -6.32
CA GLN A 270 -22.64 17.91 -5.72
C GLN A 270 -21.16 17.77 -6.15
N LEU A 271 -20.62 16.56 -6.13
CA LEU A 271 -19.26 16.27 -6.61
C LEU A 271 -19.11 16.60 -8.10
N ARG A 272 -20.07 16.18 -8.97
CA ARG A 272 -20.07 16.55 -10.38
C ARG A 272 -19.99 18.06 -10.58
N ASN A 273 -20.85 18.81 -9.90
CA ASN A 273 -20.87 20.25 -10.03
C ASN A 273 -19.55 20.88 -9.61
N TYR A 274 -18.91 20.34 -8.57
CA TYR A 274 -17.59 20.78 -8.13
C TYR A 274 -16.53 20.47 -9.20
N GLU A 275 -16.44 19.24 -9.72
CA GLU A 275 -15.47 18.86 -10.76
C GLU A 275 -15.65 19.72 -12.04
N LEU A 276 -16.89 20.02 -12.44
CA LEU A 276 -17.16 20.88 -13.57
C LEU A 276 -16.75 22.35 -13.34
N THR A 277 -16.46 22.80 -12.12
CA THR A 277 -16.01 24.17 -11.84
C THR A 277 -14.51 24.32 -11.70
N ARG A 278 -13.78 23.22 -11.52
CA ARG A 278 -12.35 23.28 -11.20
C ARG A 278 -11.48 23.66 -12.38
N ARG A 279 -10.38 24.33 -12.07
CA ARG A 279 -9.28 24.58 -13.02
C ARG A 279 -8.30 23.40 -13.09
N TYR A 280 -8.05 22.75 -11.95
CA TYR A 280 -7.17 21.59 -11.83
C TYR A 280 -8.00 20.33 -11.60
N ILE A 281 -7.71 19.30 -12.35
CA ILE A 281 -8.47 18.04 -12.36
C ILE A 281 -7.68 17.00 -11.55
N ASP A 282 -8.37 16.36 -10.63
CA ASP A 282 -7.91 15.13 -9.99
C ASP A 282 -8.31 13.95 -10.89
N TYR A 283 -7.37 13.47 -11.67
CA TYR A 283 -7.60 12.45 -12.68
C TYR A 283 -8.11 11.14 -12.12
N GLN A 284 -7.53 10.69 -11.00
CA GLN A 284 -7.97 9.47 -10.33
C GLN A 284 -9.42 9.60 -9.84
N ARG A 285 -9.74 10.70 -9.19
CA ARG A 285 -11.10 10.96 -8.71
C ARG A 285 -12.10 11.03 -9.84
N LEU A 286 -11.75 11.67 -10.95
CA LEU A 286 -12.64 11.77 -12.11
C LEU A 286 -12.93 10.41 -12.74
N LYS A 287 -11.93 9.53 -12.86
CA LYS A 287 -12.12 8.16 -13.31
C LYS A 287 -13.03 7.38 -12.36
N LEU A 288 -12.75 7.42 -11.05
CA LEU A 288 -13.56 6.75 -10.04
C LEU A 288 -15.01 7.28 -9.99
N PHE A 289 -15.20 8.58 -10.25
CA PHE A 289 -16.54 9.16 -10.36
C PHE A 289 -17.35 8.52 -11.49
N TYR A 290 -16.76 8.33 -12.67
CA TYR A 290 -17.46 7.66 -13.78
C TYR A 290 -17.67 6.18 -13.48
N LEU A 291 -16.71 5.45 -12.93
CA LEU A 291 -16.88 4.06 -12.49
C LEU A 291 -18.05 3.94 -11.51
N ALA A 292 -18.10 4.79 -10.49
CA ALA A 292 -19.18 4.81 -9.52
C ALA A 292 -20.56 5.06 -10.18
N CYS A 293 -20.62 5.93 -11.19
CA CYS A 293 -21.86 6.20 -11.91
C CYS A 293 -22.28 5.05 -12.81
N LEU A 294 -21.34 4.39 -13.49
CA LEU A 294 -21.62 3.25 -14.38
C LEU A 294 -22.24 2.06 -13.62
N GLU A 295 -21.81 1.80 -12.39
CA GLU A 295 -22.29 0.68 -11.57
C GLU A 295 -23.78 0.80 -11.15
N TYR A 296 -24.39 1.98 -11.24
CA TYR A 296 -25.84 2.08 -11.11
C TYR A 296 -26.60 1.36 -12.24
N ASN A 297 -26.04 1.36 -13.44
CA ASN A 297 -26.55 0.70 -14.63
C ASN A 297 -28.06 0.93 -14.85
N ASP A 298 -28.57 2.11 -14.56
CA ASP A 298 -29.98 2.50 -14.69
C ASP A 298 -30.16 3.78 -15.54
N SER A 299 -31.41 4.15 -15.80
CA SER A 299 -31.73 5.34 -16.59
C SER A 299 -31.26 6.63 -15.95
N TRP A 300 -31.26 6.72 -14.63
CA TRP A 300 -30.72 7.89 -13.94
C TRP A 300 -29.23 8.07 -14.25
N ALA A 301 -28.42 7.03 -14.13
CA ALA A 301 -27.00 7.10 -14.39
C ALA A 301 -26.71 7.47 -15.86
N TYR A 302 -27.48 6.90 -16.81
CA TYR A 302 -27.37 7.26 -18.22
C TYR A 302 -27.55 8.77 -18.45
N HIS A 303 -28.67 9.32 -17.99
CA HIS A 303 -28.98 10.74 -18.14
C HIS A 303 -27.99 11.63 -17.37
N PHE A 304 -27.58 11.19 -16.19
CA PHE A 304 -26.61 11.92 -15.36
C PHE A 304 -25.24 12.01 -16.01
N ILE A 305 -24.75 10.92 -16.60
CA ILE A 305 -23.48 10.91 -17.35
C ILE A 305 -23.62 11.73 -18.63
N ASP A 306 -24.71 11.56 -19.42
CA ASP A 306 -24.96 12.35 -20.63
C ASP A 306 -24.98 13.85 -20.35
N GLU A 307 -25.69 14.27 -19.32
CA GLU A 307 -25.72 15.67 -18.88
C GLU A 307 -24.32 16.17 -18.47
N THR A 308 -23.53 15.34 -17.77
CA THR A 308 -22.19 15.68 -17.30
C THR A 308 -21.25 15.91 -18.49
N LEU A 309 -21.24 14.98 -19.45
CA LEU A 309 -20.43 15.08 -20.66
C LEU A 309 -20.85 16.27 -21.52
N GLY A 310 -22.16 16.52 -21.67
CA GLY A 310 -22.68 17.69 -22.37
C GLY A 310 -22.27 19.03 -21.73
N LYS A 311 -22.29 19.10 -20.39
CA LYS A 311 -21.83 20.28 -19.64
C LYS A 311 -20.32 20.48 -19.80
N SER A 312 -19.52 19.42 -19.73
CA SER A 312 -18.07 19.49 -19.91
C SER A 312 -17.72 19.97 -21.32
N THR A 313 -18.46 19.50 -22.34
CA THR A 313 -18.30 19.95 -23.71
C THR A 313 -18.55 21.45 -23.88
N LYS A 314 -19.62 21.96 -23.26
CA LYS A 314 -19.93 23.42 -23.31
C LYS A 314 -18.82 24.25 -22.66
N LYS A 315 -18.14 23.71 -21.66
CA LYS A 315 -17.12 24.45 -20.90
C LYS A 315 -15.73 24.34 -21.54
N TRP A 316 -15.32 23.14 -21.97
CA TRP A 316 -13.95 22.86 -22.38
C TRP A 316 -13.81 22.38 -23.84
N GLY A 317 -14.93 22.30 -24.58
CA GLY A 317 -14.93 21.76 -25.93
C GLY A 317 -14.98 20.23 -25.98
N LYS A 318 -14.80 19.69 -27.20
CA LYS A 318 -14.69 18.25 -27.43
C LYS A 318 -13.32 17.74 -26.95
N ASN A 319 -13.20 16.43 -26.78
CA ASN A 319 -11.98 15.74 -26.37
C ASN A 319 -11.39 16.26 -25.04
N ASN A 320 -12.27 16.65 -24.11
CA ASN A 320 -11.86 17.07 -22.79
C ASN A 320 -11.67 15.87 -21.83
N TYR A 321 -11.07 16.12 -20.69
CA TYR A 321 -10.78 15.07 -19.69
C TYR A 321 -12.01 14.29 -19.20
N HIS A 322 -13.21 14.89 -19.16
CA HIS A 322 -14.42 14.14 -18.82
C HIS A 322 -14.74 13.06 -19.85
N TRP A 323 -14.52 13.33 -21.14
CA TRP A 323 -14.70 12.31 -22.19
C TRP A 323 -13.65 11.20 -22.03
N GLN A 324 -12.39 11.58 -21.85
CA GLN A 324 -11.30 10.62 -21.62
C GLN A 324 -11.60 9.67 -20.47
N TYR A 325 -11.88 10.21 -19.28
CA TYR A 325 -12.06 9.37 -18.10
C TYR A 325 -13.38 8.60 -18.09
N PHE A 326 -14.42 9.09 -18.74
CA PHE A 326 -15.60 8.29 -19.03
C PHE A 326 -15.26 7.09 -19.95
N TYR A 327 -14.50 7.33 -21.00
CA TYR A 327 -14.05 6.27 -21.91
C TYR A 327 -13.19 5.23 -21.18
N GLU A 328 -12.21 5.65 -20.38
CA GLU A 328 -11.39 4.75 -19.57
C GLU A 328 -12.22 3.94 -18.57
N ALA A 329 -13.20 4.56 -17.91
CA ALA A 329 -14.10 3.88 -17.00
C ALA A 329 -14.97 2.84 -17.72
N MET A 330 -15.47 3.14 -18.91
CA MET A 330 -16.24 2.19 -19.73
C MET A 330 -15.40 1.00 -20.22
N ARG A 331 -14.09 1.18 -20.41
CA ARG A 331 -13.19 0.06 -20.75
C ARG A 331 -12.93 -0.84 -19.55
N GLU A 332 -12.82 -0.26 -18.36
CA GLU A 332 -12.61 -1.02 -17.11
C GLU A 332 -13.88 -1.75 -16.65
N SER A 333 -15.03 -1.10 -16.78
CA SER A 333 -16.36 -1.66 -16.42
C SER A 333 -17.36 -1.43 -17.57
N PRO A 334 -17.34 -2.29 -18.60
CA PRO A 334 -18.19 -2.12 -19.76
C PRO A 334 -19.64 -2.45 -19.46
N HIS A 335 -20.54 -1.49 -19.68
CA HIS A 335 -21.98 -1.68 -19.55
C HIS A 335 -22.68 -1.32 -20.87
N PRO A 336 -23.37 -2.26 -21.55
CA PRO A 336 -24.00 -2.03 -22.84
C PRO A 336 -24.97 -0.83 -22.87
N ARG A 337 -25.61 -0.51 -21.74
CA ARG A 337 -26.50 0.64 -21.61
C ARG A 337 -25.85 1.97 -21.98
N PHE A 338 -24.54 2.12 -21.73
CA PHE A 338 -23.82 3.37 -21.94
C PHE A 338 -23.08 3.41 -23.28
N ALA A 339 -23.09 2.33 -24.07
CA ALA A 339 -22.47 2.30 -25.38
C ALA A 339 -22.88 3.47 -26.30
N PRO A 340 -24.18 3.90 -26.35
CA PRO A 340 -24.56 5.06 -27.16
C PRO A 340 -23.89 6.38 -26.74
N LEU A 341 -23.42 6.49 -25.49
CA LEU A 341 -22.68 7.67 -25.05
C LEU A 341 -21.23 7.67 -25.56
N ILE A 342 -20.62 6.48 -25.74
CA ILE A 342 -19.31 6.37 -26.39
C ILE A 342 -19.40 6.88 -27.83
N ASP A 343 -20.44 6.49 -28.59
CA ASP A 343 -20.63 6.96 -29.97
C ASP A 343 -20.90 8.46 -30.02
N LYS A 344 -21.70 8.99 -29.08
CA LYS A 344 -22.08 10.41 -29.01
C LYS A 344 -20.90 11.31 -28.60
N TYR A 345 -20.09 10.85 -27.63
CA TYR A 345 -18.95 11.57 -27.07
C TYR A 345 -17.65 10.86 -27.45
N HIS A 346 -17.49 10.64 -28.73
CA HIS A 346 -16.33 9.93 -29.27
C HIS A 346 -15.05 10.68 -28.91
N TRP A 347 -14.30 10.12 -27.94
CA TRP A 347 -13.00 10.67 -27.55
C TRP A 347 -11.91 10.14 -28.47
N THR A 348 -11.18 11.04 -29.09
CA THR A 348 -10.03 10.72 -29.94
C THR A 348 -8.77 11.17 -29.21
N GLY A 349 -8.00 10.26 -28.75
CA GLY A 349 -6.76 10.52 -28.01
C GLY A 349 -5.96 9.26 -27.82
N SER A 350 -4.81 9.40 -27.19
CA SER A 350 -4.01 8.25 -26.79
C SER A 350 -4.23 7.96 -25.30
N TYR A 351 -4.27 6.71 -24.92
CA TYR A 351 -4.29 6.28 -23.53
C TYR A 351 -3.16 5.27 -23.31
N LEU A 352 -2.67 5.23 -22.08
CA LEU A 352 -1.71 4.22 -21.68
C LEU A 352 -2.45 2.89 -21.43
N ASN A 353 -2.20 1.89 -22.24
CA ASN A 353 -2.74 0.56 -22.03
C ASN A 353 -2.09 -0.04 -20.78
N PRO A 354 -2.85 -0.38 -19.73
CA PRO A 354 -2.29 -0.90 -18.48
C PRO A 354 -1.70 -2.32 -18.61
N GLU A 355 -2.03 -3.05 -19.68
CA GLU A 355 -1.52 -4.40 -19.90
C GLU A 355 -0.20 -4.39 -20.69
N THR A 356 -0.10 -3.56 -21.72
CA THR A 356 1.08 -3.49 -22.60
C THR A 356 2.05 -2.40 -22.20
N HIS A 357 1.64 -1.40 -21.42
CA HIS A 357 2.37 -0.16 -21.09
C HIS A 357 2.69 0.69 -22.32
N ASP A 358 1.97 0.49 -23.42
CA ASP A 358 2.10 1.28 -24.64
C ASP A 358 0.99 2.33 -24.73
N PHE A 359 1.28 3.44 -25.43
CA PHE A 359 0.25 4.41 -25.78
C PHE A 359 -0.52 3.93 -27.01
N GLU A 360 -1.80 3.64 -26.85
CA GLU A 360 -2.71 3.28 -27.92
C GLU A 360 -3.52 4.50 -28.36
N GLU A 361 -3.52 4.78 -29.66
CA GLU A 361 -4.35 5.82 -30.26
C GLU A 361 -5.76 5.29 -30.53
N ILE A 362 -6.75 6.05 -30.08
CA ILE A 362 -8.16 5.83 -30.42
C ILE A 362 -8.48 6.66 -31.64
N LYS A 363 -8.71 5.98 -32.77
CA LYS A 363 -9.08 6.58 -34.05
C LYS A 363 -10.58 6.86 -34.14
#